data_c0e3f896970d01bb5e7021e5b7aec69c
#
_entry.id   c0e3f896970d01bb5e7021e5b7aec69c
#
_cell.length_a   1.000
_cell.length_b   1.000
_cell.length_c   1.000
_cell.angle_alpha   90.00
_cell.angle_beta   90.00
_cell.angle_gamma   90.00
#
_symmetry.space_group_name_H-M   'P 1'
#
loop_
_entity.id
_entity.type
_entity.pdbx_description
1 polymer ?
#
loop_
_entity_poly.entity_id
_entity_poly.type
_entity_poly.pdbx_seq_one_letter_code
_entity_poly.pdbx_strand_id
1 'polypeptide(L)'
;MKLKIAVLEGDGIGPEIMKQGVAVMDAIAAKFGHEFEYTPAICGAHAIEEVGDPYPDATHEVCMQADAVLFAAVGSLKFDNDPTAKVRPETGLLAMRKKLGLFANVRPVATFDCLLHKSPLKEELLKGADFVVIRELTGGMYFGAKYQDNDKAYDTNIYTRPEVERILKVAFELAMTRKKHLTVVDKANVLASSRLWRQIAKEMESQYPEVTTDYMFIDNASMRVLTEPRFFDMIVTENTFGDILTDETSCITGSMGLQPSSSLGEHTPLFEPVHGSWPQAAGQNLANPIAQILSAAMLLEHFGLNLEGALIRQAVTASLDANVRTPEIQVEGGEKYGTREVGEWIVNYIKNA
;
A
#
# COMPACT_ATOMS: atom_id res chain seq x y z
N MET A 1 -7.03 4.75 23.58
CA MET A 1 -5.77 4.01 23.29
C MET A 1 -4.63 5.00 23.19
N LYS A 2 -3.41 4.59 23.55
CA LYS A 2 -2.20 5.37 23.30
C LYS A 2 -1.34 4.64 22.31
N LEU A 3 -0.87 5.32 21.25
CA LEU A 3 0.02 4.76 20.20
C LEU A 3 1.20 5.69 19.95
N LYS A 4 2.37 5.10 19.78
CA LYS A 4 3.58 5.77 19.31
C LYS A 4 3.74 5.52 17.82
N ILE A 5 3.83 6.57 17.03
CA ILE A 5 3.84 6.49 15.58
C ILE A 5 5.11 7.17 15.04
N ALA A 6 5.95 6.39 14.37
CA ALA A 6 7.05 6.94 13.60
C ALA A 6 6.48 7.59 12.33
N VAL A 7 6.81 8.84 12.07
CA VAL A 7 6.33 9.59 10.90
C VAL A 7 7.48 9.84 9.95
N LEU A 8 7.40 9.24 8.77
CA LEU A 8 8.37 9.36 7.71
C LEU A 8 7.73 10.07 6.50
N GLU A 9 7.94 11.38 6.42
CA GLU A 9 7.38 12.20 5.34
C GLU A 9 7.98 11.86 3.96
N GLY A 10 9.27 11.48 3.94
CA GLY A 10 10.01 11.14 2.73
C GLY A 10 10.19 12.32 1.79
N ASP A 11 9.93 12.11 0.50
CA ASP A 11 10.29 13.01 -0.59
C ASP A 11 9.08 13.56 -1.35
N GLY A 12 9.30 14.57 -2.17
CA GLY A 12 8.34 15.09 -3.13
C GLY A 12 7.03 15.58 -2.49
N ILE A 13 5.89 14.97 -2.86
CA ILE A 13 4.57 15.29 -2.28
C ILE A 13 4.39 14.72 -0.87
N GLY A 14 5.30 13.88 -0.39
CA GLY A 14 5.21 13.19 0.91
C GLY A 14 4.87 14.11 2.07
N PRO A 15 5.60 15.22 2.31
CA PRO A 15 5.31 16.14 3.41
C PRO A 15 3.91 16.77 3.37
N GLU A 16 3.38 17.05 2.16
CA GLU A 16 2.04 17.67 2.04
C GLU A 16 0.93 16.67 2.37
N ILE A 17 1.01 15.43 1.85
CA ILE A 17 -0.01 14.40 2.10
C ILE A 17 0.07 13.87 3.54
N MET A 18 1.29 13.75 4.10
CA MET A 18 1.49 13.33 5.49
C MET A 18 0.80 14.28 6.48
N LYS A 19 0.91 15.59 6.27
CA LYS A 19 0.20 16.57 7.09
C LYS A 19 -1.30 16.32 7.14
N GLN A 20 -1.91 15.88 6.03
CA GLN A 20 -3.34 15.59 5.99
C GLN A 20 -3.66 14.28 6.71
N GLY A 21 -2.82 13.25 6.57
CA GLY A 21 -2.96 11.99 7.31
C GLY A 21 -2.89 12.19 8.82
N VAL A 22 -1.89 12.93 9.30
CA VAL A 22 -1.72 13.26 10.72
C VAL A 22 -2.89 14.11 11.23
N ALA A 23 -3.33 15.14 10.49
CA ALA A 23 -4.46 15.98 10.89
C ALA A 23 -5.77 15.19 11.04
N VAL A 24 -5.99 14.20 10.19
CA VAL A 24 -7.14 13.28 10.28
C VAL A 24 -7.03 12.39 11.52
N MET A 25 -5.86 11.84 11.80
CA MET A 25 -5.61 11.05 13.01
C MET A 25 -5.81 11.88 14.28
N ASP A 26 -5.36 13.14 14.32
CA ASP A 26 -5.57 14.06 15.43
C ASP A 26 -7.07 14.36 15.66
N ALA A 27 -7.84 14.51 14.59
CA ALA A 27 -9.28 14.70 14.69
C ALA A 27 -9.99 13.47 15.28
N ILE A 28 -9.56 12.27 14.90
CA ILE A 28 -10.03 11.00 15.47
C ILE A 28 -9.61 10.92 16.96
N ALA A 29 -8.36 11.20 17.28
CA ALA A 29 -7.84 11.15 18.64
C ALA A 29 -8.67 12.07 19.58
N ALA A 30 -8.92 13.30 19.14
CA ALA A 30 -9.71 14.27 19.88
C ALA A 30 -11.17 13.80 20.08
N LYS A 31 -11.77 13.18 19.05
CA LYS A 31 -13.16 12.72 19.09
C LYS A 31 -13.38 11.51 20.00
N PHE A 32 -12.48 10.54 19.94
CA PHE A 32 -12.61 9.26 20.66
C PHE A 32 -11.78 9.18 21.95
N GLY A 33 -11.03 10.23 22.30
CA GLY A 33 -10.22 10.28 23.52
C GLY A 33 -8.96 9.39 23.43
N HIS A 34 -8.32 9.33 22.27
CA HIS A 34 -7.05 8.64 22.09
C HIS A 34 -5.88 9.60 22.26
N GLU A 35 -4.67 9.06 22.43
CA GLU A 35 -3.40 9.78 22.49
C GLU A 35 -2.44 9.19 21.50
N PHE A 36 -2.08 9.96 20.45
CA PHE A 36 -1.09 9.55 19.45
C PHE A 36 0.17 10.40 19.59
N GLU A 37 1.30 9.73 19.82
CA GLU A 37 2.62 10.35 19.91
C GLU A 37 3.36 10.17 18.60
N TYR A 38 3.66 11.27 17.91
CA TYR A 38 4.36 11.25 16.62
C TYR A 38 5.84 11.53 16.81
N THR A 39 6.69 10.65 16.29
CA THR A 39 8.15 10.84 16.24
C THR A 39 8.58 10.94 14.79
N PRO A 40 8.99 12.14 14.31
CA PRO A 40 9.46 12.30 12.95
C PRO A 40 10.84 11.68 12.76
N ALA A 41 11.09 11.10 11.57
CA ALA A 41 12.41 10.63 11.16
C ALA A 41 12.61 10.82 9.65
N ILE A 42 13.86 11.00 9.22
CA ILE A 42 14.22 11.25 7.83
C ILE A 42 14.42 9.95 7.06
N CYS A 43 14.01 9.93 5.79
CA CYS A 43 14.26 8.82 4.88
C CYS A 43 14.29 9.32 3.42
N GLY A 44 14.68 8.45 2.49
CA GLY A 44 14.67 8.75 1.07
C GLY A 44 15.77 9.71 0.62
N ALA A 45 15.47 10.54 -0.37
CA ALA A 45 16.40 11.51 -0.94
C ALA A 45 16.85 12.55 0.09
N HIS A 46 15.93 13.01 0.93
CA HIS A 46 16.23 13.93 2.03
C HIS A 46 17.31 13.34 2.95
N ALA A 47 17.18 12.10 3.35
CA ALA A 47 18.17 11.45 4.22
C ALA A 47 19.53 11.24 3.51
N ILE A 48 19.53 10.92 2.21
CA ILE A 48 20.77 10.84 1.43
C ILE A 48 21.48 12.20 1.41
N GLU A 49 20.75 13.29 1.24
CA GLU A 49 21.30 14.64 1.20
C GLU A 49 21.89 15.09 2.55
N GLU A 50 21.26 14.71 3.65
CA GLU A 50 21.71 15.10 4.99
C GLU A 50 22.84 14.22 5.54
N VAL A 51 22.72 12.90 5.38
CA VAL A 51 23.62 11.93 6.04
C VAL A 51 24.23 10.88 5.13
N GLY A 52 23.90 10.90 3.82
CA GLY A 52 24.46 9.97 2.83
C GLY A 52 23.80 8.59 2.81
N ASP A 53 22.75 8.35 3.59
CA ASP A 53 22.05 7.08 3.72
C ASP A 53 20.52 7.27 3.56
N PRO A 54 19.82 6.56 2.66
CA PRO A 54 18.39 6.70 2.48
C PRO A 54 17.54 6.14 3.63
N TYR A 55 18.11 5.31 4.51
CA TYR A 55 17.48 4.77 5.70
C TYR A 55 18.48 4.68 6.87
N PRO A 56 18.82 5.79 7.50
CA PRO A 56 19.81 5.85 8.58
C PRO A 56 19.44 4.97 9.77
N ASP A 57 20.44 4.50 10.50
CA ASP A 57 20.22 3.68 11.71
C ASP A 57 19.39 4.43 12.76
N ALA A 58 19.55 5.74 12.89
CA ALA A 58 18.70 6.56 13.77
C ALA A 58 17.22 6.49 13.39
N THR A 59 16.89 6.51 12.09
CA THR A 59 15.52 6.31 11.59
C THR A 59 15.03 4.91 11.90
N HIS A 60 15.89 3.90 11.73
CA HIS A 60 15.55 2.51 12.08
C HIS A 60 15.21 2.37 13.56
N GLU A 61 15.99 2.98 14.45
CA GLU A 61 15.73 2.98 15.90
C GLU A 61 14.37 3.62 16.23
N VAL A 62 14.03 4.75 15.62
CA VAL A 62 12.72 5.39 15.78
C VAL A 62 11.60 4.45 15.34
N CYS A 63 11.74 3.79 14.19
CA CYS A 63 10.75 2.82 13.70
C CYS A 63 10.58 1.63 14.66
N MET A 64 11.67 1.08 15.19
CA MET A 64 11.64 -0.06 16.11
C MET A 64 11.05 0.26 17.48
N GLN A 65 11.08 1.53 17.90
CA GLN A 65 10.52 1.99 19.18
C GLN A 65 9.04 2.42 19.07
N ALA A 66 8.52 2.54 17.84
CA ALA A 66 7.15 2.89 17.58
C ALA A 66 6.24 1.65 17.53
N ASP A 67 4.94 1.85 17.76
CA ASP A 67 3.92 0.83 17.56
C ASP A 67 3.60 0.65 16.06
N ALA A 68 3.71 1.74 15.28
CA ALA A 68 3.51 1.75 13.84
C ALA A 68 4.38 2.80 13.14
N VAL A 69 4.67 2.57 11.86
CA VAL A 69 5.25 3.56 10.96
C VAL A 69 4.17 4.09 10.02
N LEU A 70 3.97 5.40 10.01
CA LEU A 70 3.20 6.08 8.98
C LEU A 70 4.20 6.72 8.01
N PHE A 71 4.20 6.23 6.77
CA PHE A 71 5.15 6.61 5.74
C PHE A 71 4.41 7.22 4.54
N ALA A 72 5.01 8.19 3.87
CA ALA A 72 4.37 8.78 2.69
C ALA A 72 4.95 8.24 1.39
N ALA A 73 6.08 8.78 0.94
CA ALA A 73 6.66 8.35 -0.34
C ALA A 73 8.15 8.68 -0.42
N VAL A 74 8.90 7.95 -1.23
CA VAL A 74 10.30 8.26 -1.56
C VAL A 74 10.51 8.31 -3.06
N GLY A 75 11.55 9.04 -3.49
CA GLY A 75 11.96 9.18 -4.88
C GLY A 75 12.30 10.62 -5.24
N SER A 76 13.33 10.80 -6.06
CA SER A 76 13.77 12.13 -6.48
C SER A 76 14.40 12.09 -7.85
N LEU A 77 13.98 12.99 -8.74
CA LEU A 77 14.54 13.15 -10.09
C LEU A 77 16.06 13.33 -10.11
N LYS A 78 16.62 13.89 -9.04
CA LYS A 78 18.07 14.06 -8.91
C LYS A 78 18.80 12.72 -8.95
N PHE A 79 18.26 11.70 -8.30
CA PHE A 79 18.84 10.36 -8.26
C PHE A 79 18.40 9.50 -9.44
N ASP A 80 17.17 9.68 -9.96
CA ASP A 80 16.65 8.93 -11.11
C ASP A 80 17.42 9.25 -12.39
N ASN A 81 17.77 10.52 -12.58
CA ASN A 81 18.49 11.01 -13.75
C ASN A 81 20.02 10.83 -13.68
N ASP A 82 20.56 10.38 -12.54
CA ASP A 82 21.99 10.12 -12.36
C ASP A 82 22.29 8.61 -12.48
N PRO A 83 22.80 8.14 -13.64
CA PRO A 83 23.15 6.73 -13.83
C PRO A 83 24.35 6.31 -12.96
N THR A 84 25.08 7.27 -12.39
CA THR A 84 26.25 7.02 -11.52
C THR A 84 25.90 7.00 -10.03
N ALA A 85 24.66 7.30 -9.67
CA ALA A 85 24.21 7.31 -8.29
C ALA A 85 24.41 5.93 -7.65
N LYS A 86 25.27 5.87 -6.64
CA LYS A 86 25.56 4.64 -5.88
C LYS A 86 24.48 4.27 -4.90
N VAL A 87 23.72 5.25 -4.45
CA VAL A 87 22.63 5.11 -3.48
C VAL A 87 21.40 5.80 -4.03
N ARG A 88 20.24 5.18 -3.90
CA ARG A 88 18.95 5.68 -4.38
C ARG A 88 17.92 5.69 -3.25
N PRO A 89 16.94 6.61 -3.27
CA PRO A 89 15.86 6.66 -2.26
C PRO A 89 15.15 5.31 -2.08
N GLU A 90 14.87 4.60 -3.17
CA GLU A 90 14.16 3.31 -3.19
C GLU A 90 14.95 2.20 -2.48
N THR A 91 16.29 2.27 -2.48
CA THR A 91 17.10 1.30 -1.74
C THR A 91 16.90 1.42 -0.22
N GLY A 92 16.55 2.63 0.26
CA GLY A 92 16.16 2.86 1.65
C GLY A 92 14.85 2.18 2.02
N LEU A 93 13.84 2.25 1.15
CA LEU A 93 12.57 1.57 1.35
C LEU A 93 12.74 0.03 1.40
N LEU A 94 13.55 -0.53 0.49
CA LEU A 94 13.86 -1.96 0.51
C LEU A 94 14.63 -2.36 1.77
N ALA A 95 15.58 -1.54 2.22
CA ALA A 95 16.32 -1.76 3.46
C ALA A 95 15.39 -1.70 4.69
N MET A 96 14.48 -0.73 4.74
CA MET A 96 13.47 -0.60 5.79
C MET A 96 12.57 -1.84 5.85
N ARG A 97 11.99 -2.27 4.73
CA ARG A 97 11.17 -3.47 4.64
C ARG A 97 11.91 -4.72 5.16
N LYS A 98 13.18 -4.87 4.77
CA LYS A 98 14.02 -5.98 5.22
C LYS A 98 14.36 -5.90 6.71
N LYS A 99 14.82 -4.74 7.20
CA LYS A 99 15.21 -4.55 8.60
C LYS A 99 14.03 -4.66 9.57
N LEU A 100 12.83 -4.24 9.16
CA LEU A 100 11.59 -4.39 9.94
C LEU A 100 10.89 -5.73 9.70
N GLY A 101 11.42 -6.61 8.84
CA GLY A 101 10.84 -7.91 8.55
C GLY A 101 9.44 -7.85 7.91
N LEU A 102 9.16 -6.81 7.13
CA LEU A 102 7.85 -6.56 6.51
C LEU A 102 7.68 -7.46 5.27
N PHE A 103 7.06 -8.60 5.44
CA PHE A 103 6.91 -9.60 4.37
C PHE A 103 5.56 -9.60 3.67
N ALA A 104 4.50 -9.06 4.28
CA ALA A 104 3.14 -9.07 3.74
C ALA A 104 2.67 -7.65 3.42
N ASN A 105 2.57 -7.30 2.14
CA ASN A 105 1.99 -6.04 1.72
C ASN A 105 0.52 -6.25 1.35
N VAL A 106 -0.37 -5.58 2.05
CA VAL A 106 -1.82 -5.66 1.92
C VAL A 106 -2.33 -4.42 1.20
N ARG A 107 -2.91 -4.61 0.03
CA ARG A 107 -3.40 -3.54 -0.87
C ARG A 107 -4.89 -3.71 -1.15
N PRO A 108 -5.78 -3.01 -0.44
CA PRO A 108 -7.21 -2.98 -0.75
C PRO A 108 -7.47 -2.28 -2.09
N VAL A 109 -8.37 -2.85 -2.88
CA VAL A 109 -8.86 -2.30 -4.15
C VAL A 109 -10.37 -2.19 -4.05
N ALA A 110 -10.86 -0.96 -3.96
CA ALA A 110 -12.28 -0.68 -3.88
C ALA A 110 -12.65 0.49 -4.79
N THR A 111 -13.84 0.43 -5.38
CA THR A 111 -14.35 1.50 -6.24
C THR A 111 -15.25 2.45 -5.46
N PHE A 112 -15.22 3.71 -5.86
CA PHE A 112 -16.16 4.74 -5.41
C PHE A 112 -17.14 5.01 -6.53
N ASP A 113 -18.46 4.84 -6.30
CA ASP A 113 -19.50 4.99 -7.32
C ASP A 113 -19.42 6.33 -8.07
N CYS A 114 -19.07 7.40 -7.38
CA CYS A 114 -18.92 8.73 -7.95
C CYS A 114 -17.65 8.92 -8.80
N LEU A 115 -16.73 7.95 -8.84
CA LEU A 115 -15.48 7.98 -9.60
C LEU A 115 -15.36 6.91 -10.68
N LEU A 116 -16.38 6.07 -10.92
CA LEU A 116 -16.33 4.98 -11.90
C LEU A 116 -15.93 5.48 -13.31
N HIS A 117 -16.38 6.68 -13.68
CA HIS A 117 -16.04 7.35 -14.94
C HIS A 117 -14.57 7.74 -15.11
N LYS A 118 -13.76 7.69 -14.05
CA LYS A 118 -12.32 7.97 -14.10
C LYS A 118 -11.48 6.76 -14.53
N SER A 119 -12.02 5.57 -14.38
CA SER A 119 -11.39 4.34 -14.86
C SER A 119 -11.48 4.27 -16.40
N PRO A 120 -10.47 3.68 -17.07
CA PRO A 120 -10.55 3.36 -18.49
C PRO A 120 -11.50 2.17 -18.79
N LEU A 121 -11.96 1.47 -17.75
CA LEU A 121 -12.84 0.33 -17.85
C LEU A 121 -14.32 0.75 -17.84
N LYS A 122 -15.20 -0.13 -18.32
CA LYS A 122 -16.63 0.12 -18.30
C LYS A 122 -17.16 0.12 -16.86
N GLU A 123 -18.00 1.09 -16.51
CA GLU A 123 -18.58 1.25 -15.16
C GLU A 123 -19.33 0.00 -14.67
N GLU A 124 -20.01 -0.72 -15.57
CA GLU A 124 -20.74 -1.96 -15.25
C GLU A 124 -19.84 -3.10 -14.76
N LEU A 125 -18.55 -3.10 -15.13
CA LEU A 125 -17.56 -4.06 -14.64
C LEU A 125 -17.06 -3.69 -13.26
N LEU A 126 -16.92 -2.38 -13.01
CA LEU A 126 -16.26 -1.81 -11.84
C LEU A 126 -17.16 -1.70 -10.62
N LYS A 127 -18.44 -1.39 -10.84
CA LYS A 127 -19.38 -1.08 -9.75
C LYS A 127 -19.44 -2.20 -8.72
N GLY A 128 -19.07 -1.88 -7.47
CA GLY A 128 -19.03 -2.83 -6.36
C GLY A 128 -17.82 -3.78 -6.37
N ALA A 129 -16.75 -3.45 -7.12
CA ALA A 129 -15.49 -4.14 -6.99
C ALA A 129 -14.88 -3.80 -5.62
N ASP A 130 -14.60 -4.85 -4.82
CA ASP A 130 -14.02 -4.77 -3.48
C ASP A 130 -13.28 -6.07 -3.18
N PHE A 131 -11.95 -6.01 -3.32
CA PHE A 131 -11.05 -7.12 -3.04
C PHE A 131 -9.71 -6.62 -2.48
N VAL A 132 -8.88 -7.52 -1.99
CA VAL A 132 -7.57 -7.20 -1.44
C VAL A 132 -6.50 -8.04 -2.12
N VAL A 133 -5.39 -7.42 -2.50
CA VAL A 133 -4.19 -8.13 -2.97
C VAL A 133 -3.16 -8.17 -1.85
N ILE A 134 -2.68 -9.38 -1.54
CA ILE A 134 -1.58 -9.63 -0.60
C ILE A 134 -0.36 -10.02 -1.41
N ARG A 135 0.65 -9.16 -1.40
CA ARG A 135 1.94 -9.34 -2.06
C ARG A 135 2.99 -9.73 -1.05
N GLU A 136 3.73 -10.80 -1.29
CA GLU A 136 4.95 -11.08 -0.56
C GLU A 136 6.02 -10.03 -0.92
N LEU A 137 6.76 -9.48 0.09
CA LEU A 137 7.65 -8.33 -0.11
C LEU A 137 9.14 -8.61 -0.01
N THR A 138 9.56 -9.73 0.58
CA THR A 138 10.96 -9.93 1.02
C THR A 138 11.65 -11.12 0.38
N GLY A 139 10.96 -11.82 -0.51
CA GLY A 139 11.48 -12.95 -1.28
C GLY A 139 11.50 -12.71 -2.78
N GLY A 140 11.71 -13.79 -3.50
CA GLY A 140 11.62 -13.83 -4.95
C GLY A 140 12.77 -13.17 -5.68
N MET A 141 12.47 -12.70 -6.88
CA MET A 141 13.44 -12.17 -7.84
C MET A 141 14.12 -10.88 -7.36
N TYR A 142 13.43 -10.07 -6.56
CA TYR A 142 13.96 -8.79 -6.07
C TYR A 142 15.03 -8.96 -5.00
N PHE A 143 15.02 -10.08 -4.28
CA PHE A 143 15.95 -10.37 -3.18
C PHE A 143 16.88 -11.56 -3.45
N GLY A 144 16.68 -12.29 -4.55
CA GLY A 144 17.52 -13.39 -4.95
C GLY A 144 18.90 -12.97 -5.45
N ALA A 145 19.74 -13.97 -5.72
CA ALA A 145 21.07 -13.74 -6.30
C ALA A 145 20.96 -13.12 -7.68
N LYS A 146 21.81 -12.12 -7.93
CA LYS A 146 21.85 -11.36 -9.18
C LYS A 146 23.24 -11.44 -9.79
N TYR A 147 23.29 -11.43 -11.10
CA TYR A 147 24.53 -11.34 -11.86
C TYR A 147 24.31 -10.59 -13.17
N GLN A 148 25.28 -9.78 -13.55
CA GLN A 148 25.31 -9.09 -14.84
C GLN A 148 26.75 -8.90 -15.31
N ASP A 149 27.00 -9.22 -16.58
CA ASP A 149 28.19 -8.80 -17.32
C ASP A 149 27.76 -8.22 -18.69
N ASN A 150 28.69 -8.12 -19.66
CA ASN A 150 28.35 -7.56 -20.97
C ASN A 150 27.57 -8.53 -21.87
N ASP A 151 27.55 -9.83 -21.56
CA ASP A 151 27.00 -10.88 -22.41
C ASP A 151 25.76 -11.54 -21.82
N LYS A 152 25.63 -11.55 -20.48
CA LYS A 152 24.46 -12.15 -19.79
C LYS A 152 24.13 -11.46 -18.47
N ALA A 153 22.85 -11.54 -18.11
CA ALA A 153 22.36 -11.17 -16.80
C ALA A 153 21.32 -12.19 -16.31
N TYR A 154 21.23 -12.39 -15.00
CA TYR A 154 20.15 -13.17 -14.40
C TYR A 154 19.79 -12.67 -13.01
N ASP A 155 18.50 -12.83 -12.65
CA ASP A 155 17.95 -12.66 -11.32
C ASP A 155 17.32 -13.99 -10.88
N THR A 156 17.60 -14.42 -9.65
CA THR A 156 17.12 -15.71 -9.13
C THR A 156 15.79 -15.52 -8.40
N ASN A 157 14.72 -16.13 -8.92
CA ASN A 157 13.44 -16.20 -8.20
C ASN A 157 13.47 -17.36 -7.21
N ILE A 158 13.74 -17.06 -5.94
CA ILE A 158 13.86 -18.06 -4.88
C ILE A 158 12.86 -17.80 -3.76
N TYR A 159 12.20 -18.88 -3.30
CA TYR A 159 11.35 -18.91 -2.13
C TYR A 159 11.64 -20.14 -1.30
N THR A 160 11.66 -19.96 0.01
CA THR A 160 11.72 -21.05 0.99
C THR A 160 10.33 -21.37 1.52
N ARG A 161 10.14 -22.58 2.07
CA ARG A 161 8.87 -22.98 2.69
C ARG A 161 8.39 -21.99 3.78
N PRO A 162 9.23 -21.57 4.76
CA PRO A 162 8.79 -20.62 5.79
C PRO A 162 8.33 -19.27 5.23
N GLU A 163 8.95 -18.77 4.16
CA GLU A 163 8.52 -17.51 3.52
C GLU A 163 7.13 -17.64 2.90
N VAL A 164 6.85 -18.77 2.26
CA VAL A 164 5.55 -19.05 1.65
C VAL A 164 4.49 -19.31 2.73
N GLU A 165 4.80 -20.09 3.77
CA GLU A 165 3.86 -20.38 4.86
C GLU A 165 3.42 -19.12 5.60
N ARG A 166 4.36 -18.20 5.92
CA ARG A 166 4.02 -16.97 6.65
C ARG A 166 3.08 -16.05 5.88
N ILE A 167 3.30 -15.88 4.57
CA ILE A 167 2.44 -15.02 3.76
C ILE A 167 1.08 -15.65 3.51
N LEU A 168 1.01 -16.96 3.25
CA LEU A 168 -0.24 -17.69 3.11
C LEU A 168 -1.06 -17.67 4.40
N LYS A 169 -0.42 -17.78 5.57
CA LYS A 169 -1.09 -17.64 6.86
C LYS A 169 -1.81 -16.28 6.95
N VAL A 170 -1.11 -15.19 6.67
CA VAL A 170 -1.73 -13.85 6.66
C VAL A 170 -2.91 -13.79 5.68
N ALA A 171 -2.77 -14.39 4.48
CA ALA A 171 -3.82 -14.39 3.48
C ALA A 171 -5.06 -15.17 3.92
N PHE A 172 -4.89 -16.35 4.48
CA PHE A 172 -6.00 -17.15 5.01
C PHE A 172 -6.69 -16.47 6.21
N GLU A 173 -5.91 -15.93 7.16
CA GLU A 173 -6.45 -15.23 8.32
C GLU A 173 -7.26 -13.99 7.91
N LEU A 174 -6.78 -13.19 6.98
CA LEU A 174 -7.53 -12.06 6.43
C LEU A 174 -8.76 -12.51 5.63
N ALA A 175 -8.68 -13.59 4.84
CA ALA A 175 -9.83 -14.12 4.13
C ALA A 175 -10.97 -14.53 5.09
N MET A 176 -10.65 -15.06 6.28
CA MET A 176 -11.63 -15.39 7.32
C MET A 176 -12.43 -14.17 7.80
N THR A 177 -11.87 -12.97 7.70
CA THR A 177 -12.55 -11.72 8.12
C THR A 177 -13.40 -11.10 7.01
N ARG A 178 -13.35 -11.65 5.77
CA ARG A 178 -14.06 -11.15 4.59
C ARG A 178 -15.06 -12.20 4.04
N LYS A 179 -15.15 -12.32 2.73
CA LYS A 179 -16.11 -13.24 2.06
C LYS A 179 -15.64 -14.70 2.03
N LYS A 180 -14.50 -15.00 2.70
CA LYS A 180 -13.90 -16.34 2.81
C LYS A 180 -13.53 -16.97 1.45
N HIS A 181 -13.05 -16.17 0.51
CA HIS A 181 -12.59 -16.61 -0.79
C HIS A 181 -11.17 -16.12 -1.04
N LEU A 182 -10.22 -17.05 -1.24
CA LEU A 182 -8.81 -16.78 -1.50
C LEU A 182 -8.39 -17.30 -2.87
N THR A 183 -7.88 -16.42 -3.72
CA THR A 183 -7.25 -16.79 -5.00
C THR A 183 -5.73 -16.77 -4.86
N VAL A 184 -5.09 -17.92 -4.96
CA VAL A 184 -3.62 -18.04 -5.00
C VAL A 184 -3.16 -17.87 -6.45
N VAL A 185 -2.46 -16.77 -6.70
CA VAL A 185 -1.98 -16.41 -8.05
C VAL A 185 -0.52 -16.79 -8.21
N ASP A 186 -0.22 -17.60 -9.21
CA ASP A 186 1.10 -18.18 -9.45
C ASP A 186 1.40 -18.43 -10.95
N LYS A 187 2.52 -19.07 -11.26
CA LYS A 187 2.87 -19.57 -12.60
C LYS A 187 3.34 -21.04 -12.52
N ALA A 188 2.61 -21.88 -11.81
CA ALA A 188 3.01 -23.26 -11.49
C ALA A 188 3.19 -24.17 -12.70
N ASN A 189 2.56 -23.85 -13.85
CA ASN A 189 2.78 -24.58 -15.11
C ASN A 189 4.21 -24.41 -15.65
N VAL A 190 4.95 -23.37 -15.23
CA VAL A 190 6.30 -23.07 -15.71
C VAL A 190 7.32 -23.06 -14.56
N LEU A 191 7.07 -22.32 -13.49
CA LEU A 191 8.04 -22.01 -12.45
C LEU A 191 8.06 -23.04 -11.31
N ALA A 192 9.26 -23.45 -10.90
CA ALA A 192 9.46 -24.34 -9.75
C ALA A 192 9.06 -23.66 -8.42
N SER A 193 9.39 -22.36 -8.26
CA SER A 193 8.97 -21.56 -7.10
C SER A 193 7.45 -21.53 -6.96
N SER A 194 6.71 -21.29 -8.05
CA SER A 194 5.25 -21.30 -8.05
C SER A 194 4.65 -22.68 -7.74
N ARG A 195 5.31 -23.77 -8.17
CA ARG A 195 4.87 -25.12 -7.76
C ARG A 195 4.99 -25.35 -6.27
N LEU A 196 6.06 -24.85 -5.64
CA LEU A 196 6.24 -24.90 -4.19
C LEU A 196 5.13 -24.09 -3.48
N TRP A 197 4.85 -22.87 -3.95
CA TRP A 197 3.78 -22.03 -3.43
C TRP A 197 2.42 -22.75 -3.46
N ARG A 198 2.05 -23.32 -4.61
CA ARG A 198 0.79 -24.05 -4.79
C ARG A 198 0.70 -25.30 -3.93
N GLN A 199 1.83 -26.03 -3.75
CA GLN A 199 1.89 -27.19 -2.87
C GLN A 199 1.61 -26.78 -1.41
N ILE A 200 2.30 -25.76 -0.91
CA ILE A 200 2.15 -25.30 0.47
C ILE A 200 0.74 -24.77 0.72
N ALA A 201 0.18 -23.98 -0.24
CA ALA A 201 -1.19 -23.49 -0.13
C ALA A 201 -2.20 -24.62 0.04
N LYS A 202 -2.09 -25.70 -0.76
CA LYS A 202 -2.94 -26.89 -0.64
C LYS A 202 -2.78 -27.62 0.68
N GLU A 203 -1.56 -27.69 1.23
CA GLU A 203 -1.32 -28.28 2.54
C GLU A 203 -2.00 -27.47 3.67
N MET A 204 -2.03 -26.13 3.53
CA MET A 204 -2.62 -25.24 4.51
C MET A 204 -4.15 -25.15 4.47
N GLU A 205 -4.81 -25.44 3.33
CA GLU A 205 -6.27 -25.41 3.20
C GLU A 205 -7.00 -26.16 4.30
N SER A 206 -6.46 -27.30 4.74
CA SER A 206 -7.05 -28.11 5.80
C SER A 206 -7.16 -27.40 7.16
N GLN A 207 -6.33 -26.37 7.38
CA GLN A 207 -6.33 -25.54 8.58
C GLN A 207 -7.39 -24.43 8.52
N TYR A 208 -7.91 -24.12 7.33
CA TYR A 208 -8.90 -23.05 7.07
C TYR A 208 -10.10 -23.59 6.28
N PRO A 209 -10.85 -24.57 6.80
CA PRO A 209 -11.89 -25.27 6.03
C PRO A 209 -13.08 -24.38 5.61
N GLU A 210 -13.20 -23.20 6.20
CA GLU A 210 -14.24 -22.21 5.82
C GLU A 210 -13.82 -21.33 4.64
N VAL A 211 -12.54 -21.33 4.24
CA VAL A 211 -12.04 -20.52 3.12
C VAL A 211 -12.09 -21.35 1.83
N THR A 212 -12.83 -20.87 0.85
CA THR A 212 -12.78 -21.42 -0.51
C THR A 212 -11.51 -20.92 -1.19
N THR A 213 -10.67 -21.84 -1.67
CA THR A 213 -9.40 -21.50 -2.32
C THR A 213 -9.42 -21.81 -3.81
N ASP A 214 -9.08 -20.82 -4.63
CA ASP A 214 -8.87 -20.97 -6.07
C ASP A 214 -7.39 -20.82 -6.42
N TYR A 215 -6.98 -21.44 -7.53
CA TYR A 215 -5.61 -21.35 -8.06
C TYR A 215 -5.66 -20.78 -9.48
N MET A 216 -4.99 -19.67 -9.69
CA MET A 216 -4.99 -18.98 -10.98
C MET A 216 -3.58 -18.69 -11.46
N PHE A 217 -3.30 -18.87 -12.75
CA PHE A 217 -2.04 -18.39 -13.32
C PHE A 217 -2.07 -16.88 -13.46
N ILE A 218 -0.93 -16.23 -13.25
CA ILE A 218 -0.80 -14.77 -13.28
C ILE A 218 -1.31 -14.15 -14.58
N ASP A 219 -1.06 -14.78 -15.71
CA ASP A 219 -1.53 -14.30 -17.01
C ASP A 219 -3.07 -14.32 -17.13
N ASN A 220 -3.73 -15.28 -16.49
CA ASN A 220 -5.20 -15.29 -16.39
C ASN A 220 -5.69 -14.28 -15.34
N ALA A 221 -4.98 -14.15 -14.22
CA ALA A 221 -5.34 -13.21 -13.18
C ALA A 221 -5.29 -11.75 -13.67
N SER A 222 -4.27 -11.38 -14.45
CA SER A 222 -4.14 -10.03 -14.99
C SER A 222 -5.25 -9.68 -15.99
N MET A 223 -5.73 -10.62 -16.77
CA MET A 223 -6.93 -10.39 -17.58
C MET A 223 -8.20 -10.30 -16.72
N ARG A 224 -8.36 -11.25 -15.79
CA ARG A 224 -9.60 -11.42 -15.04
C ARG A 224 -9.83 -10.30 -14.01
N VAL A 225 -8.77 -9.75 -13.44
CA VAL A 225 -8.86 -8.61 -12.52
C VAL A 225 -9.49 -7.38 -13.17
N LEU A 226 -9.31 -7.21 -14.49
CA LEU A 226 -9.90 -6.12 -15.26
C LEU A 226 -11.30 -6.45 -15.80
N THR A 227 -11.54 -7.71 -16.20
CA THR A 227 -12.81 -8.12 -16.84
C THR A 227 -13.86 -8.57 -15.84
N GLU A 228 -13.46 -9.11 -14.69
CA GLU A 228 -14.34 -9.65 -13.66
C GLU A 228 -13.85 -9.28 -12.24
N PRO A 229 -13.59 -7.99 -11.92
CA PRO A 229 -12.99 -7.61 -10.63
C PRO A 229 -13.81 -8.07 -9.41
N ARG A 230 -15.13 -8.19 -9.55
CA ARG A 230 -16.04 -8.68 -8.49
C ARG A 230 -15.93 -10.17 -8.18
N PHE A 231 -15.20 -10.92 -9.01
CA PHE A 231 -14.91 -12.34 -8.74
C PHE A 231 -14.00 -12.49 -7.51
N PHE A 232 -13.07 -11.56 -7.33
CA PHE A 232 -12.08 -11.65 -6.29
C PHE A 232 -12.60 -11.13 -4.95
N ASP A 233 -12.12 -11.75 -3.87
CA ASP A 233 -12.21 -11.25 -2.50
C ASP A 233 -10.81 -11.02 -1.93
N MET A 234 -9.99 -12.07 -1.91
CA MET A 234 -8.59 -12.01 -1.54
C MET A 234 -7.73 -12.62 -2.65
N ILE A 235 -6.64 -11.95 -3.00
CA ILE A 235 -5.60 -12.48 -3.88
C ILE A 235 -4.31 -12.56 -3.06
N VAL A 236 -3.59 -13.69 -3.13
CA VAL A 236 -2.22 -13.79 -2.61
C VAL A 236 -1.27 -14.18 -3.73
N THR A 237 -0.11 -13.54 -3.78
CA THR A 237 0.87 -13.82 -4.83
C THR A 237 2.30 -13.46 -4.38
N GLU A 238 3.26 -13.95 -5.14
CA GLU A 238 4.69 -13.67 -4.96
C GLU A 238 5.03 -12.21 -5.29
N ASN A 239 6.26 -11.80 -4.99
CA ASN A 239 6.69 -10.41 -5.01
C ASN A 239 6.52 -9.74 -6.39
N THR A 240 7.12 -10.30 -7.43
CA THR A 240 7.13 -9.68 -8.78
C THR A 240 5.74 -9.66 -9.41
N PHE A 241 4.98 -10.77 -9.28
CA PHE A 241 3.60 -10.82 -9.79
C PHE A 241 2.69 -9.85 -9.03
N GLY A 242 2.87 -9.75 -7.70
CA GLY A 242 2.11 -8.83 -6.88
C GLY A 242 2.39 -7.37 -7.21
N ASP A 243 3.64 -7.03 -7.55
CA ASP A 243 4.02 -5.69 -7.98
C ASP A 243 3.24 -5.27 -9.22
N ILE A 244 3.35 -6.09 -10.28
CA ILE A 244 2.71 -5.79 -11.57
C ILE A 244 1.18 -5.80 -11.45
N LEU A 245 0.62 -6.83 -10.80
CA LEU A 245 -0.84 -6.99 -10.67
C LEU A 245 -1.47 -5.84 -9.86
N THR A 246 -0.81 -5.35 -8.81
CA THR A 246 -1.37 -4.26 -8.00
C THR A 246 -1.33 -2.91 -8.72
N ASP A 247 -0.34 -2.65 -9.55
CA ASP A 247 -0.33 -1.46 -10.40
C ASP A 247 -1.43 -1.52 -11.47
N GLU A 248 -1.68 -2.70 -12.03
CA GLU A 248 -2.80 -2.94 -12.94
C GLU A 248 -4.16 -2.65 -12.26
N THR A 249 -4.31 -3.00 -10.98
CA THR A 249 -5.55 -2.71 -10.23
C THR A 249 -5.81 -1.22 -10.01
N SER A 250 -4.81 -0.35 -10.19
CA SER A 250 -5.01 1.09 -10.12
C SER A 250 -5.98 1.60 -11.20
N CYS A 251 -6.06 0.89 -12.32
CA CYS A 251 -7.05 1.17 -13.37
C CYS A 251 -8.51 0.99 -12.88
N ILE A 252 -8.73 0.11 -11.88
CA ILE A 252 -10.06 -0.15 -11.30
C ILE A 252 -10.48 1.03 -10.42
N THR A 253 -9.58 1.52 -9.58
CA THR A 253 -9.88 2.62 -8.64
C THR A 253 -9.97 3.98 -9.32
N GLY A 254 -9.45 4.11 -10.54
CA GLY A 254 -9.40 5.35 -11.31
C GLY A 254 -8.30 6.33 -10.91
N SER A 255 -7.56 6.08 -9.83
CA SER A 255 -6.37 6.83 -9.42
C SER A 255 -5.54 6.07 -8.40
N MET A 256 -4.21 6.11 -8.51
CA MET A 256 -3.30 5.62 -7.47
C MET A 256 -3.39 6.44 -6.18
N GLY A 257 -3.80 7.72 -6.28
CA GLY A 257 -4.03 8.60 -5.13
C GLY A 257 -5.21 8.19 -4.22
N LEU A 258 -5.93 7.11 -4.58
CA LEU A 258 -7.01 6.51 -3.80
C LEU A 258 -6.62 5.18 -3.14
N GLN A 259 -5.40 4.69 -3.37
CA GLN A 259 -4.98 3.36 -2.94
C GLN A 259 -4.06 3.40 -1.72
N PRO A 260 -4.56 3.00 -0.54
CA PRO A 260 -3.72 2.80 0.64
C PRO A 260 -3.03 1.44 0.57
N SER A 261 -2.02 1.26 1.41
CA SER A 261 -1.45 -0.06 1.69
C SER A 261 -0.94 -0.19 3.12
N SER A 262 -0.78 -1.42 3.57
CA SER A 262 -0.03 -1.74 4.77
C SER A 262 1.01 -2.82 4.49
N SER A 263 2.16 -2.71 5.13
CA SER A 263 3.20 -3.73 5.12
C SER A 263 3.31 -4.31 6.53
N LEU A 264 2.98 -5.58 6.66
CA LEU A 264 2.95 -6.32 7.92
C LEU A 264 4.13 -7.29 8.00
N GLY A 265 4.60 -7.56 9.20
CA GLY A 265 5.76 -8.42 9.37
C GLY A 265 6.06 -8.83 10.80
N GLU A 266 7.34 -9.04 11.07
CA GLU A 266 7.83 -9.53 12.37
C GLU A 266 7.93 -8.44 13.43
N HIS A 267 8.09 -7.19 12.98
CA HIS A 267 8.28 -6.02 13.84
C HIS A 267 7.21 -4.97 13.57
N THR A 268 7.58 -3.70 13.71
CA THR A 268 6.68 -2.55 13.56
C THR A 268 6.03 -2.52 12.18
N PRO A 269 4.69 -2.56 12.08
CA PRO A 269 3.97 -2.48 10.81
C PRO A 269 4.11 -1.08 10.19
N LEU A 270 4.03 -1.02 8.86
CA LEU A 270 4.15 0.20 8.09
C LEU A 270 2.88 0.42 7.26
N PHE A 271 2.41 1.68 7.23
CA PHE A 271 1.22 2.12 6.50
C PHE A 271 1.60 3.25 5.55
N GLU A 272 1.32 3.06 4.26
CA GLU A 272 1.78 3.95 3.20
C GLU A 272 0.79 3.99 2.02
N PRO A 273 0.70 5.07 1.24
CA PRO A 273 0.02 5.04 -0.05
C PRO A 273 0.79 4.15 -1.05
N VAL A 274 0.08 3.65 -2.07
CA VAL A 274 0.71 2.84 -3.14
C VAL A 274 1.55 3.70 -4.08
N HIS A 275 1.16 4.97 -4.28
CA HIS A 275 1.82 5.89 -5.21
C HIS A 275 3.20 6.36 -4.73
N GLY A 276 4.06 6.76 -5.66
CA GLY A 276 5.39 7.34 -5.40
C GLY A 276 5.36 8.82 -4.99
N SER A 277 6.53 9.44 -5.01
CA SER A 277 6.79 10.79 -4.48
C SER A 277 6.35 11.95 -5.38
N TRP A 278 6.10 11.72 -6.65
CA TRP A 278 5.74 12.74 -7.66
C TRP A 278 6.49 14.08 -7.48
N PRO A 279 7.82 14.13 -7.64
CA PRO A 279 8.63 15.29 -7.27
C PRO A 279 8.24 16.59 -8.00
N GLN A 280 7.65 16.46 -9.20
CA GLN A 280 7.24 17.61 -10.01
C GLN A 280 6.08 18.40 -9.39
N ALA A 281 5.26 17.77 -8.54
CA ALA A 281 4.11 18.40 -7.90
C ALA A 281 4.41 18.86 -6.45
N ALA A 282 5.63 18.63 -5.96
CA ALA A 282 6.01 18.96 -4.59
C ALA A 282 5.77 20.45 -4.27
N GLY A 283 5.09 20.71 -3.16
CA GLY A 283 4.79 22.07 -2.67
C GLY A 283 3.70 22.82 -3.46
N GLN A 284 3.06 22.19 -4.44
CA GLN A 284 2.07 22.86 -5.30
C GLN A 284 0.62 22.69 -4.82
N ASN A 285 0.38 21.97 -3.73
CA ASN A 285 -0.97 21.71 -3.22
C ASN A 285 -1.89 21.01 -4.26
N LEU A 286 -1.31 20.10 -5.05
CA LEU A 286 -2.01 19.37 -6.12
C LEU A 286 -2.25 17.89 -5.81
N ALA A 287 -1.40 17.31 -4.94
CA ALA A 287 -1.42 15.89 -4.66
C ALA A 287 -2.71 15.46 -3.96
N ASN A 288 -3.24 14.30 -4.34
CA ASN A 288 -4.38 13.71 -3.67
C ASN A 288 -3.97 13.11 -2.32
N PRO A 289 -4.49 13.58 -1.17
CA PRO A 289 -4.10 13.08 0.14
C PRO A 289 -4.87 11.82 0.56
N ILE A 290 -5.86 11.38 -0.23
CA ILE A 290 -6.82 10.33 0.18
C ILE A 290 -6.12 8.99 0.45
N ALA A 291 -5.16 8.59 -0.38
CA ALA A 291 -4.43 7.33 -0.15
C ALA A 291 -3.69 7.35 1.20
N GLN A 292 -3.05 8.47 1.55
CA GLN A 292 -2.39 8.65 2.85
C GLN A 292 -3.39 8.62 4.02
N ILE A 293 -4.53 9.28 3.87
CA ILE A 293 -5.62 9.30 4.86
C ILE A 293 -6.21 7.91 5.04
N LEU A 294 -6.40 7.15 3.96
CA LEU A 294 -6.86 5.77 4.02
C LEU A 294 -5.81 4.82 4.61
N SER A 295 -4.51 5.10 4.41
CA SER A 295 -3.43 4.35 5.08
C SER A 295 -3.45 4.58 6.59
N ALA A 296 -3.77 5.81 7.04
CA ALA A 296 -4.02 6.10 8.45
C ALA A 296 -5.24 5.34 8.98
N ALA A 297 -6.31 5.19 8.19
CA ALA A 297 -7.45 4.34 8.57
C ALA A 297 -7.04 2.88 8.75
N MET A 298 -6.23 2.33 7.83
CA MET A 298 -5.70 0.95 7.96
C MET A 298 -4.82 0.79 9.20
N LEU A 299 -4.03 1.81 9.57
CA LEU A 299 -3.26 1.81 10.81
C LEU A 299 -4.18 1.67 12.04
N LEU A 300 -5.23 2.45 12.12
CA LEU A 300 -6.18 2.38 13.24
C LEU A 300 -6.90 1.02 13.29
N GLU A 301 -7.35 0.51 12.15
CA GLU A 301 -7.99 -0.79 12.02
C GLU A 301 -7.06 -1.93 12.46
N HIS A 302 -5.76 -1.85 12.16
CA HIS A 302 -4.76 -2.82 12.60
C HIS A 302 -4.69 -2.94 14.14
N PHE A 303 -4.87 -1.84 14.85
CA PHE A 303 -4.93 -1.83 16.32
C PHE A 303 -6.33 -2.07 16.88
N GLY A 304 -7.28 -2.51 16.07
CA GLY A 304 -8.65 -2.81 16.49
C GLY A 304 -9.56 -1.58 16.67
N LEU A 305 -9.09 -0.40 16.26
CA LEU A 305 -9.87 0.85 16.25
C LEU A 305 -10.74 0.91 14.98
N ASN A 306 -11.65 -0.07 14.86
CA ASN A 306 -12.44 -0.26 13.64
C ASN A 306 -13.50 0.83 13.42
N LEU A 307 -14.06 1.40 14.49
CA LEU A 307 -15.03 2.50 14.39
C LEU A 307 -14.36 3.78 13.89
N GLU A 308 -13.16 4.03 14.36
CA GLU A 308 -12.31 5.16 13.99
C GLU A 308 -11.90 5.07 12.52
N GLY A 309 -11.41 3.90 12.09
CA GLY A 309 -11.08 3.62 10.69
C GLY A 309 -12.30 3.76 9.79
N ALA A 310 -13.45 3.21 10.18
CA ALA A 310 -14.70 3.33 9.43
C ALA A 310 -15.16 4.79 9.28
N LEU A 311 -15.01 5.62 10.31
CA LEU A 311 -15.35 7.04 10.25
C LEU A 311 -14.44 7.79 9.24
N ILE A 312 -13.15 7.48 9.20
CA ILE A 312 -12.25 8.05 8.18
C ILE A 312 -12.71 7.65 6.77
N ARG A 313 -13.02 6.37 6.54
CA ARG A 313 -13.50 5.88 5.24
C ARG A 313 -14.82 6.54 4.84
N GLN A 314 -15.74 6.73 5.79
CA GLN A 314 -16.99 7.45 5.57
C GLN A 314 -16.75 8.92 5.20
N ALA A 315 -15.82 9.60 5.89
CA ALA A 315 -15.47 10.99 5.61
C ALA A 315 -14.84 11.15 4.20
N VAL A 316 -13.97 10.21 3.80
CA VAL A 316 -13.43 10.17 2.44
C VAL A 316 -14.53 9.99 1.40
N THR A 317 -15.43 9.02 1.57
CA THR A 317 -16.55 8.82 0.66
C THR A 317 -17.42 10.07 0.56
N ALA A 318 -17.76 10.68 1.69
CA ALA A 318 -18.56 11.90 1.74
C ALA A 318 -17.86 13.08 1.03
N SER A 319 -16.53 13.23 1.12
CA SER A 319 -15.79 14.28 0.39
C SER A 319 -15.87 14.05 -1.11
N LEU A 320 -15.72 12.81 -1.55
CA LEU A 320 -15.84 12.44 -2.96
C LEU A 320 -17.25 12.69 -3.52
N ASP A 321 -18.29 12.34 -2.76
CA ASP A 321 -19.69 12.59 -3.14
C ASP A 321 -20.04 14.07 -3.15
N ALA A 322 -19.43 14.87 -2.27
CA ALA A 322 -19.56 16.33 -2.25
C ALA A 322 -18.73 17.04 -3.34
N ASN A 323 -18.04 16.30 -4.23
CA ASN A 323 -17.10 16.80 -5.24
C ASN A 323 -15.92 17.62 -4.68
N VAL A 324 -15.57 17.43 -3.41
CA VAL A 324 -14.36 18.00 -2.81
C VAL A 324 -13.19 17.10 -3.14
N ARG A 325 -12.57 17.37 -4.29
CA ARG A 325 -11.60 16.48 -4.96
C ARG A 325 -10.42 17.25 -5.49
N THR A 326 -9.26 16.62 -5.52
CA THR A 326 -8.09 17.16 -6.22
C THR A 326 -8.28 17.12 -7.75
N PRO A 327 -7.51 17.92 -8.52
CA PRO A 327 -7.71 18.04 -9.97
C PRO A 327 -7.68 16.72 -10.75
N GLU A 328 -6.88 15.74 -10.31
CA GLU A 328 -6.72 14.46 -11.02
C GLU A 328 -8.01 13.62 -11.08
N ILE A 329 -8.82 13.69 -10.02
CA ILE A 329 -10.09 12.95 -9.89
C ILE A 329 -11.33 13.84 -9.99
N GLN A 330 -11.14 15.14 -10.27
CA GLN A 330 -12.27 16.08 -10.42
C GLN A 330 -13.01 15.87 -11.74
N VAL A 331 -14.30 16.13 -11.73
CA VAL A 331 -15.11 16.19 -12.97
C VAL A 331 -14.74 17.42 -13.79
N GLU A 332 -14.95 17.37 -15.11
CA GLU A 332 -14.71 18.49 -15.99
C GLU A 332 -15.60 19.69 -15.59
N GLY A 333 -14.99 20.87 -15.43
CA GLY A 333 -15.70 22.08 -15.00
C GLY A 333 -16.00 22.15 -13.49
N GLY A 334 -15.64 21.13 -12.71
CA GLY A 334 -15.79 21.14 -11.25
C GLY A 334 -14.86 22.12 -10.55
N GLU A 335 -15.22 22.51 -9.33
CA GLU A 335 -14.38 23.33 -8.46
C GLU A 335 -13.09 22.56 -8.10
N LYS A 336 -11.96 23.26 -8.14
CA LYS A 336 -10.65 22.66 -7.89
C LYS A 336 -10.26 22.84 -6.43
N TYR A 337 -10.07 21.72 -5.73
CA TYR A 337 -9.55 21.68 -4.37
C TYR A 337 -8.12 21.16 -4.37
N GLY A 338 -7.27 21.72 -3.53
CA GLY A 338 -5.91 21.24 -3.35
C GLY A 338 -5.81 20.16 -2.27
N THR A 339 -4.59 19.68 -2.07
CA THR A 339 -4.25 18.69 -1.03
C THR A 339 -4.76 19.09 0.34
N ARG A 340 -4.49 20.35 0.72
CA ARG A 340 -4.87 20.90 2.02
C ARG A 340 -6.39 21.03 2.15
N GLU A 341 -7.08 21.58 1.18
CA GLU A 341 -8.53 21.82 1.23
C GLU A 341 -9.31 20.50 1.35
N VAL A 342 -8.88 19.45 0.65
CA VAL A 342 -9.45 18.10 0.76
C VAL A 342 -9.24 17.56 2.17
N GLY A 343 -8.02 17.65 2.71
CA GLY A 343 -7.71 17.20 4.07
C GLY A 343 -8.51 17.94 5.14
N GLU A 344 -8.58 19.28 5.06
CA GLU A 344 -9.33 20.12 5.99
C GLU A 344 -10.83 19.79 5.96
N TRP A 345 -11.40 19.51 4.78
CA TRP A 345 -12.80 19.11 4.65
C TRP A 345 -13.06 17.79 5.36
N ILE A 346 -12.20 16.78 5.17
CA ILE A 346 -12.30 15.47 5.82
C ILE A 346 -12.20 15.61 7.36
N VAL A 347 -11.25 16.40 7.85
CA VAL A 347 -11.09 16.72 9.27
C VAL A 347 -12.36 17.36 9.84
N ASN A 348 -12.95 18.33 9.14
CA ASN A 348 -14.18 18.98 9.57
C ASN A 348 -15.37 18.02 9.58
N TYR A 349 -15.47 17.12 8.61
CA TYR A 349 -16.48 16.07 8.60
C TYR A 349 -16.37 15.19 9.86
N ILE A 350 -15.17 14.70 10.18
CA ILE A 350 -14.90 13.84 11.34
C ILE A 350 -15.28 14.56 12.65
N LYS A 351 -14.95 15.84 12.79
CA LYS A 351 -15.28 16.62 13.99
C LYS A 351 -16.79 16.76 14.21
N ASN A 352 -17.57 16.85 13.14
CA ASN A 352 -19.00 17.11 13.17
C ASN A 352 -19.88 15.84 13.09
N ALA A 353 -19.31 14.68 12.72
CA ALA A 353 -20.00 13.39 12.72
C ALA A 353 -20.17 12.83 14.15
#